data_cb19d721067a6effeea518343f177465
#
_entry.id   cb19d721067a6effeea518343f177465
#
_cell.length_a   1.000
_cell.length_b   1.000
_cell.length_c   1.000
_cell.angle_alpha   90.00
_cell.angle_beta   90.00
_cell.angle_gamma   90.00
#
_symmetry.space_group_name_H-M   'P 1'
#
loop_
_entity.id
_entity.type
_entity.pdbx_description
1 polymer ?
#
loop_
_entity_poly.entity_id
_entity_poly.type
_entity_poly.pdbx_seq_one_letter_code
_entity_poly.pdbx_strand_id
1 'polypeptide(L)'
;MKTKNELIKLREKYLSPSLSLSYDVPLCITKGRGQYLFDQRGKKYLDCINNIQHIGHSHPRILNTAYKQFKELNTNTRYLDENIINYAQDLVKTIPKNLEICFFTNSGSESNDLALRLARQMTGCKETIVFDGAYHGHLISLIEISPYKYKGKGGMEPPDYVYEIPMPDQFRGKYRGKNSKLERWRGRC
;
A
#
# COMPACT_ATOMS: atom_id res chain seq x y z
N MET A 1 7.88 -20.37 23.49
CA MET A 1 7.00 -19.51 22.67
C MET A 1 5.55 -19.76 23.08
N LYS A 2 4.70 -18.71 23.00
CA LYS A 2 3.25 -18.86 23.25
C LYS A 2 2.62 -19.74 22.16
N THR A 3 1.64 -20.53 22.54
CA THR A 3 0.86 -21.32 21.60
C THR A 3 -0.04 -20.44 20.73
N LYS A 4 -0.50 -20.94 19.60
CA LYS A 4 -1.43 -20.25 18.71
C LYS A 4 -2.71 -19.80 19.47
N ASN A 5 -3.28 -20.67 20.29
CA ASN A 5 -4.49 -20.35 21.07
C ASN A 5 -4.25 -19.25 22.12
N GLU A 6 -3.09 -19.26 22.77
CA GLU A 6 -2.71 -18.17 23.68
C GLU A 6 -2.55 -16.85 22.95
N LEU A 7 -1.94 -16.85 21.75
CA LEU A 7 -1.80 -15.65 20.93
C LEU A 7 -3.15 -15.09 20.49
N ILE A 8 -4.10 -15.94 20.09
CA ILE A 8 -5.46 -15.53 19.72
C ILE A 8 -6.14 -14.86 20.92
N LYS A 9 -6.15 -15.50 22.10
CA LYS A 9 -6.75 -14.94 23.33
C LYS A 9 -6.13 -13.59 23.73
N LEU A 10 -4.82 -13.47 23.63
CA LEU A 10 -4.12 -12.22 23.96
C LEU A 10 -4.41 -11.14 22.91
N ARG A 11 -4.54 -11.52 21.64
CA ARG A 11 -4.93 -10.59 20.57
C ARG A 11 -6.34 -10.02 20.80
N GLU A 12 -7.30 -10.87 21.13
CA GLU A 12 -8.67 -10.47 21.45
C GLU A 12 -8.73 -9.55 22.67
N LYS A 13 -7.87 -9.80 23.67
CA LYS A 13 -7.82 -9.00 24.89
C LYS A 13 -7.18 -7.62 24.71
N TYR A 14 -6.11 -7.52 23.89
CA TYR A 14 -5.27 -6.33 23.85
C TYR A 14 -5.29 -5.58 22.51
N LEU A 15 -5.81 -6.20 21.46
CA LEU A 15 -5.97 -5.55 20.16
C LEU A 15 -7.47 -5.40 19.83
N SER A 16 -7.79 -4.43 18.98
CA SER A 16 -9.18 -4.18 18.59
C SER A 16 -9.79 -5.40 17.88
N PRO A 17 -11.04 -5.79 18.22
CA PRO A 17 -11.79 -6.81 17.47
C PRO A 17 -12.00 -6.48 16.00
N SER A 18 -11.91 -5.20 15.62
CA SER A 18 -11.98 -4.77 14.22
C SER A 18 -10.74 -5.14 13.40
N LEU A 19 -9.63 -5.48 14.06
CA LEU A 19 -8.42 -5.97 13.40
C LEU A 19 -8.57 -7.46 13.07
N SER A 20 -9.31 -7.78 12.03
CA SER A 20 -9.51 -9.15 11.57
C SER A 20 -8.20 -9.82 11.14
N LEU A 21 -8.15 -11.15 11.27
CA LEU A 21 -7.10 -11.96 10.65
C LEU A 21 -7.48 -12.28 9.21
N SER A 22 -6.50 -12.37 8.32
CA SER A 22 -6.72 -12.59 6.89
C SER A 22 -7.11 -14.03 6.52
N TYR A 23 -7.00 -14.96 7.45
CA TYR A 23 -7.25 -16.38 7.20
C TYR A 23 -8.17 -16.98 8.26
N ASP A 24 -9.08 -17.87 7.84
CA ASP A 24 -9.99 -18.61 8.74
C ASP A 24 -9.19 -19.46 9.73
N VAL A 25 -8.08 -20.04 9.27
CA VAL A 25 -7.12 -20.73 10.13
C VAL A 25 -5.87 -19.85 10.28
N PRO A 26 -5.76 -19.07 11.38
CA PRO A 26 -4.64 -18.15 11.57
C PRO A 26 -3.28 -18.85 11.51
N LEU A 27 -2.31 -18.22 10.88
CA LEU A 27 -0.92 -18.66 10.80
C LEU A 27 -0.07 -17.88 11.82
N CYS A 28 0.83 -18.60 12.51
CA CYS A 28 1.83 -17.99 13.38
C CYS A 28 3.17 -17.94 12.67
N ILE A 29 3.37 -16.93 11.83
CA ILE A 29 4.60 -16.74 11.09
C ILE A 29 5.67 -16.14 12.01
N THR A 30 6.85 -16.75 12.02
CA THR A 30 7.97 -16.35 12.90
C THR A 30 9.24 -16.00 12.16
N LYS A 31 9.35 -16.34 10.88
CA LYS A 31 10.55 -16.09 10.09
C LYS A 31 10.19 -15.85 8.62
N GLY A 32 10.95 -14.96 7.99
CA GLY A 32 10.94 -14.77 6.53
C GLY A 32 12.36 -14.90 5.97
N ARG A 33 12.50 -15.47 4.76
CA ARG A 33 13.75 -15.51 4.01
C ARG A 33 13.48 -15.58 2.51
N GLY A 34 14.01 -14.59 1.78
CA GLY A 34 13.74 -14.47 0.35
C GLY A 34 12.23 -14.41 0.11
N GLN A 35 11.71 -15.23 -0.77
CA GLN A 35 10.28 -15.30 -1.10
C GLN A 35 9.45 -16.18 -0.15
N TYR A 36 10.03 -16.67 0.96
CA TYR A 36 9.36 -17.63 1.83
C TYR A 36 9.13 -17.10 3.24
N LEU A 37 7.99 -17.49 3.80
CA LEU A 37 7.64 -17.38 5.21
C LEU A 37 7.72 -18.74 5.89
N PHE A 38 7.94 -18.75 7.20
CA PHE A 38 8.03 -19.95 8.00
C PHE A 38 7.21 -19.78 9.29
N ASP A 39 6.42 -20.79 9.63
CA ASP A 39 5.67 -20.81 10.87
C ASP A 39 6.52 -21.30 12.07
N GLN A 40 5.91 -21.31 13.25
CA GLN A 40 6.53 -21.79 14.49
C GLN A 40 7.06 -23.24 14.44
N ARG A 41 6.53 -24.05 13.53
CA ARG A 41 6.93 -25.47 13.33
C ARG A 41 7.96 -25.61 12.21
N GLY A 42 8.38 -24.52 11.58
CA GLY A 42 9.30 -24.52 10.45
C GLY A 42 8.66 -24.86 9.10
N LYS A 43 7.34 -24.97 9.03
CA LYS A 43 6.65 -25.18 7.76
C LYS A 43 6.83 -23.94 6.88
N LYS A 44 7.22 -24.19 5.62
CA LYS A 44 7.51 -23.18 4.63
C LYS A 44 6.27 -22.85 3.80
N TYR A 45 6.06 -21.56 3.55
CA TYR A 45 5.00 -21.00 2.71
C TYR A 45 5.61 -20.06 1.67
N LEU A 46 5.18 -20.15 0.43
CA LEU A 46 5.50 -19.13 -0.58
C LEU A 46 4.68 -17.87 -0.27
N ASP A 47 5.37 -16.73 -0.14
CA ASP A 47 4.71 -15.45 0.11
C ASP A 47 4.26 -14.82 -1.21
N CYS A 48 2.96 -14.88 -1.47
CA CYS A 48 2.32 -14.27 -2.64
C CYS A 48 1.49 -13.02 -2.29
N ILE A 49 1.57 -12.54 -1.04
CA ILE A 49 0.71 -11.46 -0.53
C ILE A 49 1.50 -10.24 -0.05
N ASN A 50 2.65 -10.44 0.62
CA ASN A 50 3.41 -9.33 1.21
C ASN A 50 4.17 -8.55 0.13
N ASN A 51 3.55 -7.53 -0.40
CA ASN A 51 4.08 -6.68 -1.47
C ASN A 51 5.09 -5.62 -1.01
N ILE A 52 5.39 -5.54 0.29
CA ILE A 52 6.35 -4.58 0.87
C ILE A 52 7.79 -5.05 0.66
N GLN A 53 8.01 -6.35 0.65
CA GLN A 53 9.35 -6.96 0.57
C GLN A 53 9.75 -7.28 -0.88
N HIS A 54 9.91 -6.27 -1.74
CA HIS A 54 10.20 -6.44 -3.18
C HIS A 54 11.46 -7.25 -3.48
N ILE A 55 12.47 -7.19 -2.61
CA ILE A 55 13.73 -7.97 -2.73
C ILE A 55 13.74 -9.21 -1.86
N GLY A 56 12.60 -9.55 -1.24
CA GLY A 56 12.44 -10.67 -0.33
C GLY A 56 12.75 -10.34 1.12
N HIS A 57 12.29 -11.23 2.01
CA HIS A 57 12.45 -11.12 3.44
C HIS A 57 13.91 -11.25 3.87
N SER A 58 14.31 -10.48 4.85
CA SER A 58 15.61 -10.57 5.53
C SER A 58 16.81 -10.51 4.59
N HIS A 59 16.77 -9.65 3.56
CA HIS A 59 17.87 -9.50 2.61
C HIS A 59 19.12 -8.96 3.32
N PRO A 60 20.30 -9.68 3.26
CA PRO A 60 21.45 -9.36 4.09
C PRO A 60 22.01 -7.96 3.86
N ARG A 61 22.02 -7.49 2.60
CA ARG A 61 22.52 -6.14 2.27
C ARG A 61 21.68 -5.06 2.93
N ILE A 62 20.34 -5.19 2.93
CA ILE A 62 19.44 -4.24 3.58
C ILE A 62 19.65 -4.23 5.09
N LEU A 63 19.70 -5.42 5.70
CA LEU A 63 19.92 -5.54 7.15
C LEU A 63 21.23 -4.89 7.58
N ASN A 64 22.33 -5.17 6.87
CA ASN A 64 23.64 -4.61 7.18
C ASN A 64 23.67 -3.08 6.99
N THR A 65 23.05 -2.56 5.93
CA THR A 65 23.00 -1.11 5.68
C THR A 65 22.15 -0.42 6.76
N ALA A 66 20.96 -0.96 7.08
CA ALA A 66 20.12 -0.42 8.13
C ALA A 66 20.82 -0.43 9.48
N TYR A 67 21.49 -1.54 9.85
CA TYR A 67 22.23 -1.64 11.10
C TYR A 67 23.33 -0.58 11.22
N LYS A 68 24.12 -0.37 10.15
CA LYS A 68 25.16 0.66 10.12
C LYS A 68 24.58 2.05 10.32
N GLN A 69 23.52 2.37 9.57
CA GLN A 69 22.85 3.69 9.65
C GLN A 69 22.26 3.95 11.04
N PHE A 70 21.55 2.97 11.61
CA PHE A 70 21.00 3.11 12.97
C PHE A 70 22.07 3.26 14.05
N LYS A 71 23.25 2.66 13.87
CA LYS A 71 24.38 2.81 14.78
C LYS A 71 24.97 4.21 14.74
N GLU A 72 24.96 4.87 13.59
CA GLU A 72 25.57 6.17 13.38
C GLU A 72 24.58 7.31 13.68
N LEU A 73 23.43 7.30 13.01
CA LEU A 73 22.45 8.36 13.12
C LEU A 73 21.07 7.88 12.71
N ASN A 74 20.08 8.14 13.57
CA ASN A 74 18.66 8.00 13.26
C ASN A 74 17.94 9.31 13.62
N THR A 75 17.71 10.17 12.64
CA THR A 75 17.10 11.48 12.82
C THR A 75 16.06 11.77 11.73
N ASN A 76 15.62 13.00 11.63
CA ASN A 76 14.60 13.45 10.70
C ASN A 76 15.15 14.44 9.66
N THR A 77 14.29 14.88 8.74
CA THR A 77 14.62 15.75 7.60
C THR A 77 14.93 17.21 7.96
N ARG A 78 15.05 17.57 9.24
CA ARG A 78 15.46 18.93 9.65
C ARG A 78 16.92 19.20 9.35
N TYR A 79 17.71 18.16 9.17
CA TYR A 79 19.14 18.29 8.90
C TYR A 79 19.43 17.86 7.46
N LEU A 80 20.47 18.45 6.88
CA LEU A 80 20.94 18.04 5.57
C LEU A 80 21.54 16.63 5.68
N ASP A 81 21.07 15.72 4.83
CA ASP A 81 21.54 14.34 4.75
C ASP A 81 21.74 13.97 3.28
N GLU A 82 22.93 13.46 2.98
CA GLU A 82 23.31 13.09 1.62
C GLU A 82 22.52 11.88 1.10
N ASN A 83 22.15 10.93 1.98
CA ASN A 83 21.49 9.69 1.57
C ASN A 83 20.11 9.93 0.95
N ILE A 84 19.32 10.83 1.54
CA ILE A 84 17.99 11.13 1.01
C ILE A 84 18.07 11.87 -0.33
N ILE A 85 19.07 12.74 -0.50
CA ILE A 85 19.28 13.48 -1.74
C ILE A 85 19.73 12.52 -2.85
N ASN A 86 20.71 11.67 -2.58
CA ASN A 86 21.20 10.65 -3.53
C ASN A 86 20.07 9.69 -3.92
N TYR A 87 19.23 9.27 -2.96
CA TYR A 87 18.09 8.41 -3.24
C TYR A 87 17.05 9.12 -4.14
N ALA A 88 16.75 10.39 -3.88
CA ALA A 88 15.85 11.17 -4.73
C ALA A 88 16.41 11.29 -6.16
N GLN A 89 17.69 11.60 -6.32
CA GLN A 89 18.35 11.68 -7.62
C GLN A 89 18.31 10.35 -8.38
N ASP A 90 18.53 9.23 -7.70
CA ASP A 90 18.45 7.92 -8.34
C ASP A 90 17.01 7.54 -8.71
N LEU A 91 16.06 7.88 -7.87
CA LEU A 91 14.64 7.62 -8.12
C LEU A 91 14.12 8.39 -9.34
N VAL A 92 14.40 9.68 -9.47
CA VAL A 92 13.94 10.49 -10.61
C VAL A 92 14.52 10.04 -11.95
N LYS A 93 15.68 9.37 -11.97
CA LYS A 93 16.23 8.77 -13.19
C LYS A 93 15.40 7.60 -13.73
N THR A 94 14.55 6.98 -12.89
CA THR A 94 13.73 5.81 -13.25
C THR A 94 12.32 6.17 -13.69
N ILE A 95 11.92 7.44 -13.61
CA ILE A 95 10.57 7.94 -13.92
C ILE A 95 10.60 8.94 -15.10
N PRO A 96 9.45 9.35 -15.66
CA PRO A 96 9.41 10.31 -16.77
C PRO A 96 10.15 11.61 -16.43
N LYS A 97 10.88 12.16 -17.40
CA LYS A 97 11.78 13.33 -17.24
C LYS A 97 11.13 14.62 -16.72
N ASN A 98 9.82 14.73 -16.82
CA ASN A 98 9.05 15.88 -16.30
C ASN A 98 8.66 15.74 -14.82
N LEU A 99 9.05 14.66 -14.16
CA LEU A 99 8.84 14.41 -12.74
C LEU A 99 10.21 14.46 -12.04
N GLU A 100 10.53 15.60 -11.42
CA GLU A 100 11.87 15.88 -10.89
C GLU A 100 11.90 16.02 -9.37
N ILE A 101 10.74 16.09 -8.71
CA ILE A 101 10.64 16.34 -7.27
C ILE A 101 10.02 15.13 -6.57
N CYS A 102 10.67 14.68 -5.49
CA CYS A 102 10.19 13.58 -4.66
C CYS A 102 9.71 14.08 -3.29
N PHE A 103 8.58 13.56 -2.84
CA PHE A 103 8.13 13.64 -1.46
C PHE A 103 8.22 12.26 -0.82
N PHE A 104 8.94 12.16 0.28
CA PHE A 104 9.05 10.91 1.05
C PHE A 104 8.11 10.96 2.26
N THR A 105 7.33 9.91 2.43
CA THR A 105 6.33 9.77 3.49
C THR A 105 6.48 8.40 4.17
N ASN A 106 5.77 8.17 5.27
CA ASN A 106 5.89 6.91 6.02
C ASN A 106 4.96 5.80 5.53
N SER A 107 4.00 6.13 4.65
CA SER A 107 3.03 5.16 4.14
C SER A 107 2.44 5.57 2.80
N GLY A 108 1.89 4.61 2.05
CA GLY A 108 1.10 4.90 0.86
C GLY A 108 -0.15 5.74 1.16
N SER A 109 -0.70 5.64 2.37
CA SER A 109 -1.80 6.50 2.81
C SER A 109 -1.38 7.96 2.88
N GLU A 110 -0.25 8.26 3.50
CA GLU A 110 0.28 9.63 3.56
C GLU A 110 0.65 10.16 2.17
N SER A 111 1.24 9.32 1.31
CA SER A 111 1.57 9.72 -0.06
C SER A 111 0.34 10.07 -0.88
N ASN A 112 -0.70 9.27 -0.81
CA ASN A 112 -1.94 9.52 -1.55
C ASN A 112 -2.71 10.73 -0.99
N ASP A 113 -2.74 10.93 0.33
CA ASP A 113 -3.33 12.12 0.93
C ASP A 113 -2.60 13.40 0.49
N LEU A 114 -1.27 13.38 0.50
CA LEU A 114 -0.45 14.48 0.00
C LEU A 114 -0.72 14.75 -1.49
N ALA A 115 -0.80 13.70 -2.32
CA ALA A 115 -1.09 13.83 -3.74
C ALA A 115 -2.47 14.46 -3.99
N LEU A 116 -3.51 14.02 -3.27
CA LEU A 116 -4.85 14.63 -3.35
C LEU A 116 -4.83 16.09 -2.94
N ARG A 117 -4.14 16.43 -1.86
CA ARG A 117 -4.02 17.80 -1.37
C ARG A 117 -3.34 18.71 -2.40
N LEU A 118 -2.24 18.24 -3.02
CA LEU A 118 -1.55 18.96 -4.08
C LEU A 118 -2.44 19.15 -5.32
N ALA A 119 -3.11 18.08 -5.77
CA ALA A 119 -4.01 18.14 -6.90
C ALA A 119 -5.17 19.13 -6.68
N ARG A 120 -5.81 19.07 -5.53
CA ARG A 120 -6.89 19.99 -5.14
C ARG A 120 -6.41 21.45 -5.07
N GLN A 121 -5.23 21.68 -4.52
CA GLN A 121 -4.63 23.02 -4.45
C GLN A 121 -4.32 23.59 -5.84
N MET A 122 -3.85 22.76 -6.75
CA MET A 122 -3.48 23.18 -8.11
C MET A 122 -4.68 23.38 -9.03
N THR A 123 -5.72 22.56 -8.87
CA THR A 123 -6.89 22.59 -9.77
C THR A 123 -8.07 23.37 -9.22
N GLY A 124 -8.14 23.60 -7.92
CA GLY A 124 -9.35 24.09 -7.24
C GLY A 124 -10.49 23.09 -7.19
N CYS A 125 -10.31 21.87 -7.73
CA CYS A 125 -11.34 20.83 -7.83
C CYS A 125 -11.23 19.84 -6.68
N LYS A 126 -12.38 19.40 -6.17
CA LYS A 126 -12.48 18.36 -5.14
C LYS A 126 -12.91 17.02 -5.73
N GLU A 127 -13.55 17.04 -6.87
CA GLU A 127 -14.06 15.88 -7.59
C GLU A 127 -12.95 14.87 -7.86
N THR A 128 -13.26 13.61 -7.59
CA THR A 128 -12.29 12.52 -7.68
C THR A 128 -12.93 11.32 -8.37
N ILE A 129 -12.30 10.84 -9.43
CA ILE A 129 -12.71 9.62 -10.14
C ILE A 129 -11.88 8.45 -9.60
N VAL A 130 -12.56 7.34 -9.25
CA VAL A 130 -11.94 6.13 -8.71
C VAL A 130 -12.40 4.89 -9.47
N PHE A 131 -11.58 3.86 -9.48
CA PHE A 131 -11.97 2.58 -10.05
C PHE A 131 -12.74 1.73 -9.04
N ASP A 132 -13.74 0.99 -9.52
CA ASP A 132 -14.44 -0.02 -8.72
C ASP A 132 -13.45 -0.97 -8.03
N GLY A 133 -13.71 -1.27 -6.76
CA GLY A 133 -12.86 -2.14 -5.93
C GLY A 133 -11.51 -1.55 -5.51
N ALA A 134 -11.20 -0.31 -5.88
CA ALA A 134 -9.93 0.31 -5.53
C ALA A 134 -9.79 0.58 -4.02
N TYR A 135 -8.54 0.51 -3.54
CA TYR A 135 -8.14 0.90 -2.19
C TYR A 135 -6.99 1.89 -2.26
N HIS A 136 -7.16 3.05 -1.64
CA HIS A 136 -6.19 4.14 -1.72
C HIS A 136 -5.47 4.44 -0.41
N GLY A 137 -5.90 3.88 0.69
CA GLY A 137 -5.29 4.08 2.00
C GLY A 137 -6.28 4.11 3.15
N HIS A 138 -5.79 4.41 4.34
CA HIS A 138 -6.55 4.31 5.60
C HIS A 138 -6.79 5.64 6.32
N LEU A 139 -6.38 6.77 5.74
CA LEU A 139 -6.76 8.09 6.22
C LEU A 139 -8.22 8.39 5.83
N ILE A 140 -8.88 9.28 6.56
CA ILE A 140 -10.30 9.63 6.32
C ILE A 140 -10.52 10.03 4.87
N SER A 141 -9.69 10.95 4.34
CA SER A 141 -9.73 11.41 2.95
C SER A 141 -9.63 10.29 1.92
N LEU A 142 -8.98 9.18 2.27
CA LEU A 142 -8.75 8.05 1.39
C LEU A 142 -9.76 6.93 1.56
N ILE A 143 -10.33 6.77 2.77
CA ILE A 143 -11.45 5.85 3.00
C ILE A 143 -12.67 6.32 2.19
N GLU A 144 -12.94 7.61 2.17
CA GLU A 144 -14.01 8.25 1.41
C GLU A 144 -13.95 7.97 -0.10
N ILE A 145 -12.74 7.82 -0.66
CA ILE A 145 -12.50 7.56 -2.08
C ILE A 145 -12.12 6.10 -2.38
N SER A 146 -12.25 5.20 -1.43
CA SER A 146 -11.87 3.78 -1.58
C SER A 146 -13.11 2.88 -1.69
N PRO A 147 -13.57 2.48 -2.89
CA PRO A 147 -14.71 1.56 -3.07
C PRO A 147 -14.57 0.27 -2.26
N TYR A 148 -13.37 -0.26 -2.16
CA TYR A 148 -13.07 -1.42 -1.31
C TYR A 148 -13.49 -1.20 0.16
N LYS A 149 -13.45 0.06 0.65
CA LYS A 149 -13.79 0.40 2.04
C LYS A 149 -15.25 0.75 2.19
N TYR A 150 -15.77 1.70 1.42
CA TYR A 150 -17.15 2.17 1.60
C TYR A 150 -18.19 1.15 1.15
N LYS A 151 -17.89 0.24 0.22
CA LYS A 151 -18.75 -0.91 -0.13
C LYS A 151 -18.56 -2.11 0.80
N GLY A 152 -17.56 -2.09 1.66
CA GLY A 152 -17.26 -3.16 2.60
C GLY A 152 -18.14 -3.12 3.84
N LYS A 153 -18.04 -4.15 4.68
CA LYS A 153 -18.78 -4.23 5.95
C LYS A 153 -18.45 -3.03 6.85
N GLY A 154 -19.47 -2.26 7.23
CA GLY A 154 -19.31 -1.05 8.04
C GLY A 154 -18.85 0.17 7.27
N GLY A 155 -18.85 0.11 5.94
CA GLY A 155 -18.61 1.27 5.08
C GLY A 155 -19.73 2.31 5.17
N MET A 156 -19.40 3.55 4.85
CA MET A 156 -20.33 4.67 4.72
C MET A 156 -20.46 5.03 3.25
N GLU A 157 -21.58 5.63 2.88
CA GLU A 157 -21.75 6.17 1.53
C GLU A 157 -20.63 7.14 1.16
N PRO A 158 -20.10 7.05 -0.07
CA PRO A 158 -19.08 7.99 -0.52
C PRO A 158 -19.65 9.41 -0.62
N PRO A 159 -18.80 10.43 -0.45
CA PRO A 159 -19.21 11.81 -0.68
C PRO A 159 -19.61 12.07 -2.14
N ASP A 160 -20.48 13.07 -2.37
CA ASP A 160 -20.99 13.45 -3.70
C ASP A 160 -19.93 13.83 -4.74
N TYR A 161 -18.73 14.17 -4.29
CA TYR A 161 -17.60 14.49 -5.16
C TYR A 161 -16.78 13.26 -5.60
N VAL A 162 -17.22 12.05 -5.24
CA VAL A 162 -16.53 10.79 -5.61
C VAL A 162 -17.30 10.08 -6.72
N TYR A 163 -16.66 9.92 -7.85
CA TYR A 163 -17.24 9.26 -9.02
C TYR A 163 -16.54 7.93 -9.26
N GLU A 164 -17.32 6.86 -9.26
CA GLU A 164 -16.80 5.52 -9.49
C GLU A 164 -16.96 5.10 -10.94
N ILE A 165 -15.90 4.56 -11.53
CA ILE A 165 -15.91 3.98 -12.87
C ILE A 165 -15.50 2.50 -12.82
N PRO A 166 -15.97 1.68 -13.80
CA PRO A 166 -15.62 0.27 -13.84
C PRO A 166 -14.12 0.05 -13.96
N MET A 167 -13.59 -0.97 -13.25
CA MET A 167 -12.21 -1.42 -13.41
C MET A 167 -11.94 -1.85 -14.86
N PRO A 168 -10.84 -1.40 -15.50
CA PRO A 168 -10.46 -1.80 -16.84
C PRO A 168 -9.87 -3.22 -16.87
N ASP A 169 -10.67 -4.22 -16.50
CA ASP A 169 -10.30 -5.63 -16.48
C ASP A 169 -10.67 -6.28 -17.82
N GLN A 170 -9.67 -6.73 -18.58
CA GLN A 170 -9.87 -7.38 -19.89
C GLN A 170 -10.50 -8.77 -19.78
N PHE A 171 -10.44 -9.40 -18.62
CA PHE A 171 -10.98 -10.75 -18.38
C PHE A 171 -12.41 -10.72 -17.84
N ARG A 172 -12.67 -9.93 -16.78
CA ARG A 172 -13.97 -9.87 -16.08
C ARG A 172 -14.72 -8.57 -16.29
N GLY A 173 -14.06 -7.54 -16.80
CA GLY A 173 -14.62 -6.22 -16.95
C GLY A 173 -15.69 -6.12 -18.06
N LYS A 174 -16.37 -4.97 -18.08
CA LYS A 174 -17.41 -4.66 -19.08
C LYS A 174 -16.90 -4.71 -20.52
N TYR A 175 -15.64 -4.31 -20.76
CA TYR A 175 -14.98 -4.30 -22.06
C TYR A 175 -13.88 -5.33 -22.11
N ARG A 176 -14.17 -6.54 -22.60
CA ARG A 176 -13.24 -7.69 -22.65
C ARG A 176 -13.02 -8.22 -24.07
N GLY A 177 -11.95 -8.99 -24.26
CA GLY A 177 -11.56 -9.59 -25.52
C GLY A 177 -11.34 -8.56 -26.61
N LYS A 178 -11.91 -8.78 -27.81
CA LYS A 178 -11.81 -7.86 -28.96
C LYS A 178 -12.41 -6.47 -28.68
N ASN A 179 -13.23 -6.33 -27.64
CA ASN A 179 -13.84 -5.07 -27.21
C ASN A 179 -13.01 -4.26 -26.22
N SER A 180 -11.84 -4.78 -25.80
CA SER A 180 -10.93 -4.13 -24.87
C SER A 180 -9.94 -3.15 -25.49
N LYS A 181 -10.10 -2.81 -26.80
CA LYS A 181 -9.22 -1.86 -27.47
C LYS A 181 -9.26 -0.48 -26.79
N LEU A 182 -8.10 0.09 -26.57
CA LEU A 182 -7.87 1.36 -25.85
C LEU A 182 -8.72 2.52 -26.40
N GLU A 183 -9.02 2.52 -27.69
CA GLU A 183 -9.86 3.50 -28.38
C GLU A 183 -11.30 3.57 -27.87
N ARG A 184 -11.84 2.45 -27.32
CA ARG A 184 -13.20 2.41 -26.75
C ARG A 184 -13.26 2.94 -25.32
N TRP A 185 -12.14 2.99 -24.63
CA TRP A 185 -12.05 3.60 -23.30
C TRP A 185 -11.93 5.13 -23.37
N ARG A 186 -11.30 5.66 -24.45
CA ARG A 186 -11.09 7.11 -24.66
C ARG A 186 -12.36 7.92 -24.96
N GLY A 187 -13.45 7.29 -25.35
CA GLY A 187 -14.68 7.96 -25.77
C GLY A 187 -15.83 7.97 -24.78
N ARG A 188 -15.60 7.63 -23.50
CA ARG A 188 -16.68 7.49 -22.50
C ARG A 188 -16.28 7.94 -21.08
N CYS A 189 -15.26 8.78 -20.95
CA CYS A 189 -15.00 9.56 -19.74
C CYS A 189 -15.66 10.90 -19.82
#